data_ba0539134edbdaa4bfcdf3e801e3274b
#
_entry.id   ba0539134edbdaa4bfcdf3e801e3274b
#
_cell.length_a   1.000
_cell.length_b   1.000
_cell.length_c   1.000
_cell.angle_alpha   90.00
_cell.angle_beta   90.00
_cell.angle_gamma   90.00
#
_symmetry.space_group_name_H-M   'P 1'
#
loop_
_entity.id
_entity.type
_entity.pdbx_description
1 polymer ?
#
loop_
_entity_poly.entity_id
_entity_poly.type
_entity_poly.pdbx_seq_one_letter_code
_entity_poly.pdbx_strand_id
1 'polypeptide(L)'
;KADWLTAGFETAEPLDLKYDPYDMQDQWTEKENSFPGWNCRITSFGLFGDFVAFDGEMPSDAGADTLFMDYETLDEDPASLCGDSLQKFSAWFAPVDTVSTTDIQTHLKKFQQEWSNRGLSFKDDSKIRLISVIFHNSFSETENSLMIGHTGVLLPASDGLYFVEKVAFQEPYRLLKFKTRTELSDYLMLKYDTEWGQDTAHPFILENNALMDGWRILDHSAETNG
;
A
#
# COMPACT_ATOMS: atom_id res chain seq x y z
N LYS A 1 -19.58 -11.92 -0.33
CA LYS A 1 -18.31 -11.63 -1.07
C LYS A 1 -17.92 -12.70 -2.08
N ALA A 2 -18.26 -13.99 -1.85
CA ALA A 2 -17.98 -15.06 -2.81
C ALA A 2 -18.66 -14.85 -4.17
N ASP A 3 -19.81 -14.19 -4.19
CA ASP A 3 -20.59 -13.91 -5.41
C ASP A 3 -19.95 -12.81 -6.29
N TRP A 4 -18.95 -12.12 -5.77
CA TRP A 4 -18.21 -11.05 -6.44
C TRP A 4 -16.86 -11.51 -7.00
N LEU A 5 -16.42 -12.70 -6.56
CA LEU A 5 -15.28 -13.34 -7.15
C LEU A 5 -15.77 -13.95 -8.47
N THR A 6 -15.55 -13.25 -9.56
CA THR A 6 -15.66 -13.86 -10.88
C THR A 6 -14.79 -15.13 -10.87
N ALA A 7 -15.37 -16.26 -11.25
CA ALA A 7 -14.66 -17.50 -11.31
C ALA A 7 -13.52 -17.39 -12.33
N GLY A 8 -12.27 -17.37 -11.83
CA GLY A 8 -11.07 -17.34 -12.63
C GLY A 8 -10.34 -15.99 -12.52
N PHE A 9 -9.08 -16.09 -12.16
CA PHE A 9 -8.13 -14.98 -12.31
C PHE A 9 -7.73 -14.94 -13.79
N GLU A 10 -8.24 -13.99 -14.54
CA GLU A 10 -7.72 -13.74 -15.87
C GLU A 10 -6.41 -12.97 -15.74
N THR A 11 -5.40 -13.37 -16.48
CA THR A 11 -4.20 -12.57 -16.73
C THR A 11 -4.59 -11.44 -17.68
N ALA A 12 -5.13 -10.35 -17.14
CA ALA A 12 -5.26 -9.12 -17.88
C ALA A 12 -3.92 -8.36 -17.84
N GLU A 13 -3.63 -7.60 -18.86
CA GLU A 13 -2.61 -6.57 -18.74
C GLU A 13 -3.00 -5.65 -17.57
N PRO A 14 -2.10 -5.42 -16.59
CA PRO A 14 -2.47 -4.81 -15.31
C PRO A 14 -3.16 -3.44 -15.39
N LEU A 15 -2.93 -2.71 -16.48
CA LEU A 15 -3.51 -1.39 -16.73
C LEU A 15 -4.80 -1.42 -17.57
N ASP A 16 -5.17 -2.56 -18.13
CA ASP A 16 -6.33 -2.70 -19.05
C ASP A 16 -7.54 -3.37 -18.40
N LEU A 17 -7.74 -3.12 -17.12
CA LEU A 17 -8.88 -3.66 -16.37
C LEU A 17 -10.14 -2.86 -16.70
N LYS A 18 -11.11 -3.53 -17.32
CA LYS A 18 -12.39 -2.93 -17.78
C LYS A 18 -13.48 -3.15 -16.74
N TYR A 19 -13.53 -2.33 -15.73
CA TYR A 19 -14.66 -2.23 -14.81
C TYR A 19 -14.81 -0.79 -14.35
N ASP A 20 -16.02 -0.42 -13.92
CA ASP A 20 -16.28 0.87 -13.30
C ASP A 20 -16.23 0.70 -11.77
N PRO A 21 -15.30 1.35 -11.07
CA PRO A 21 -15.23 1.28 -9.61
C PRO A 21 -16.49 1.82 -8.93
N TYR A 22 -17.18 2.79 -9.51
CA TYR A 22 -18.40 3.35 -8.93
C TYR A 22 -19.57 2.39 -9.05
N ASP A 23 -19.72 1.70 -10.19
CA ASP A 23 -20.72 0.63 -10.32
C ASP A 23 -20.49 -0.48 -9.28
N MET A 24 -19.24 -0.81 -8.99
CA MET A 24 -18.89 -1.77 -7.95
C MET A 24 -19.23 -1.25 -6.54
N GLN A 25 -18.94 0.03 -6.26
CA GLN A 25 -19.28 0.67 -5.00
C GLN A 25 -20.80 0.69 -4.77
N ASP A 26 -21.57 1.03 -5.79
CA ASP A 26 -23.02 1.07 -5.71
C ASP A 26 -23.60 -0.31 -5.39
N GLN A 27 -23.17 -1.33 -6.10
CA GLN A 27 -23.60 -2.71 -5.83
C GLN A 27 -23.17 -3.20 -4.43
N TRP A 28 -21.99 -2.78 -3.96
CA TRP A 28 -21.52 -3.08 -2.60
C TRP A 28 -22.42 -2.42 -1.55
N THR A 29 -22.70 -1.13 -1.72
CA THR A 29 -23.55 -0.35 -0.81
C THR A 29 -24.98 -0.90 -0.72
N GLU A 30 -25.54 -1.36 -1.85
CA GLU A 30 -26.85 -2.02 -1.88
C GLU A 30 -26.90 -3.31 -1.03
N LYS A 31 -25.77 -4.03 -0.94
CA LYS A 31 -25.70 -5.31 -0.21
C LYS A 31 -25.27 -5.16 1.25
N GLU A 32 -24.29 -4.32 1.50
CA GLU A 32 -23.56 -4.25 2.78
C GLU A 32 -23.85 -2.96 3.58
N ASN A 33 -24.82 -2.17 3.13
CA ASN A 33 -25.21 -0.90 3.76
C ASN A 33 -24.06 0.13 3.79
N SER A 34 -23.71 0.62 5.00
CA SER A 34 -22.67 1.66 5.18
C SER A 34 -21.25 1.14 5.16
N PHE A 35 -21.03 -0.17 5.34
CA PHE A 35 -19.67 -0.72 5.40
C PHE A 35 -18.96 -0.59 4.04
N PRO A 36 -17.90 0.27 3.92
CA PRO A 36 -17.28 0.57 2.62
C PRO A 36 -16.41 -0.57 2.08
N GLY A 37 -16.15 -1.60 2.87
CA GLY A 37 -15.19 -2.66 2.56
C GLY A 37 -13.77 -2.30 3.00
N TRP A 38 -12.78 -3.13 2.65
CA TRP A 38 -11.39 -2.90 2.98
C TRP A 38 -10.66 -2.16 1.87
N ASN A 39 -9.65 -1.38 2.24
CA ASN A 39 -8.70 -0.76 1.32
C ASN A 39 -7.38 -1.56 1.25
N CYS A 40 -6.34 -1.00 0.61
CA CYS A 40 -5.04 -1.63 0.46
C CYS A 40 -4.36 -1.91 1.82
N ARG A 41 -4.41 -0.97 2.77
CA ARG A 41 -3.77 -1.07 4.08
C ARG A 41 -4.42 -2.14 4.95
N ILE A 42 -5.74 -2.10 5.10
CA ILE A 42 -6.50 -3.08 5.89
C ILE A 42 -6.35 -4.48 5.28
N THR A 43 -6.42 -4.59 3.96
CA THR A 43 -6.20 -5.86 3.24
C THR A 43 -4.80 -6.42 3.48
N SER A 44 -3.77 -5.59 3.31
CA SER A 44 -2.38 -6.02 3.53
C SER A 44 -2.11 -6.38 4.98
N PHE A 45 -2.69 -5.65 5.93
CA PHE A 45 -2.59 -5.98 7.34
C PHE A 45 -3.21 -7.35 7.65
N GLY A 46 -4.40 -7.62 7.12
CA GLY A 46 -5.08 -8.91 7.29
C GLY A 46 -4.31 -10.09 6.66
N LEU A 47 -3.66 -9.88 5.51
CA LEU A 47 -2.94 -10.93 4.79
C LEU A 47 -1.50 -11.13 5.29
N PHE A 48 -0.85 -10.08 5.77
CA PHE A 48 0.59 -10.08 6.06
C PHE A 48 0.91 -9.79 7.53
N GLY A 49 -0.06 -9.40 8.34
CA GLY A 49 0.15 -8.98 9.74
C GLY A 49 0.90 -9.98 10.60
N ASP A 50 0.71 -11.29 10.39
CA ASP A 50 1.40 -12.33 11.14
C ASP A 50 2.91 -12.43 10.82
N PHE A 51 3.35 -11.84 9.70
CA PHE A 51 4.76 -11.77 9.28
C PHE A 51 5.47 -10.50 9.74
N VAL A 52 4.77 -9.61 10.44
CA VAL A 52 5.32 -8.42 11.07
C VAL A 52 5.24 -8.59 12.58
N ALA A 53 6.38 -8.56 13.26
CA ALA A 53 6.43 -8.46 14.70
C ALA A 53 6.28 -7.00 15.14
N PHE A 54 5.62 -6.80 16.28
CA PHE A 54 5.45 -5.51 16.93
C PHE A 54 5.68 -5.69 18.41
N ASP A 55 6.69 -5.03 18.95
CA ASP A 55 7.08 -5.06 20.36
C ASP A 55 7.17 -3.65 20.98
N GLY A 56 6.64 -2.66 20.26
CA GLY A 56 6.59 -1.27 20.66
C GLY A 56 5.28 -0.88 21.37
N GLU A 57 5.21 0.39 21.68
CA GLU A 57 3.99 1.06 22.15
C GLU A 57 3.62 2.18 21.16
N MET A 58 2.40 2.20 20.70
CA MET A 58 1.89 3.22 19.78
C MET A 58 0.44 3.54 20.13
N PRO A 59 0.00 4.81 20.13
CA PRO A 59 -1.42 5.13 20.22
C PRO A 59 -2.22 4.41 19.13
N SER A 60 -3.37 3.87 19.48
CA SER A 60 -4.22 3.13 18.53
C SER A 60 -4.85 4.01 17.45
N ASP A 61 -4.77 5.33 17.61
CA ASP A 61 -5.25 6.35 16.69
C ASP A 61 -4.12 7.20 16.09
N ALA A 62 -2.87 6.75 16.20
CA ALA A 62 -1.75 7.47 15.62
C ALA A 62 -1.91 7.64 14.11
N GLY A 63 -1.68 8.86 13.63
CA GLY A 63 -1.90 9.22 12.23
C GLY A 63 -3.37 9.34 11.83
N ALA A 64 -4.28 9.55 12.78
CA ALA A 64 -5.73 9.64 12.54
C ALA A 64 -6.10 10.64 11.43
N ASP A 65 -5.39 11.77 11.32
CA ASP A 65 -5.62 12.76 10.27
C ASP A 65 -5.40 12.19 8.85
N THR A 66 -4.53 11.19 8.71
CA THR A 66 -4.22 10.53 7.44
C THR A 66 -4.98 9.21 7.28
N LEU A 67 -5.22 8.50 8.37
CA LEU A 67 -5.82 7.16 8.39
C LEU A 67 -7.29 7.17 8.82
N PHE A 68 -7.97 8.33 8.81
CA PHE A 68 -9.34 8.45 9.35
C PHE A 68 -10.32 7.47 8.70
N MET A 69 -10.27 7.30 7.37
CA MET A 69 -11.14 6.36 6.65
C MET A 69 -10.83 4.90 7.02
N ASP A 70 -9.57 4.57 7.31
CA ASP A 70 -9.19 3.24 7.77
C ASP A 70 -9.80 2.96 9.15
N TYR A 71 -9.69 3.91 10.08
CA TYR A 71 -10.24 3.76 11.43
C TYR A 71 -11.77 3.71 11.45
N GLU A 72 -12.44 4.57 10.67
CA GLU A 72 -13.90 4.51 10.50
C GLU A 72 -14.34 3.14 9.97
N THR A 73 -13.64 2.62 8.95
CA THR A 73 -13.95 1.30 8.39
C THR A 73 -13.71 0.17 9.39
N LEU A 74 -12.61 0.24 10.15
CA LEU A 74 -12.29 -0.77 11.16
C LEU A 74 -13.28 -0.75 12.34
N ASP A 75 -13.83 0.41 12.68
CA ASP A 75 -14.86 0.54 13.73
C ASP A 75 -16.21 -0.09 13.30
N GLU A 76 -16.54 -0.01 12.01
CA GLU A 76 -17.76 -0.61 11.45
C GLU A 76 -17.61 -2.11 11.13
N ASP A 77 -16.39 -2.63 10.98
CA ASP A 77 -16.13 -4.03 10.60
C ASP A 77 -16.34 -4.97 11.81
N PRO A 78 -17.29 -5.91 11.77
CA PRO A 78 -17.49 -6.87 12.85
C PRO A 78 -16.29 -7.83 13.06
N ALA A 79 -15.41 -7.93 12.07
CA ALA A 79 -14.12 -8.63 12.16
C ALA A 79 -12.97 -7.68 12.47
N SER A 80 -13.27 -6.51 13.00
CA SER A 80 -12.34 -5.40 13.17
C SER A 80 -11.13 -5.75 14.05
N LEU A 81 -10.05 -5.06 13.77
CA LEU A 81 -8.85 -5.08 14.59
C LEU A 81 -9.13 -4.38 15.93
N CYS A 82 -8.74 -4.99 17.03
CA CYS A 82 -8.92 -4.42 18.36
C CYS A 82 -7.65 -4.57 19.21
N GLY A 83 -7.55 -3.74 20.26
CA GLY A 83 -6.46 -3.78 21.23
C GLY A 83 -5.07 -3.62 20.55
N ASP A 84 -4.16 -4.53 20.87
CA ASP A 84 -2.77 -4.49 20.38
C ASP A 84 -2.66 -4.58 18.86
N SER A 85 -3.63 -5.19 18.19
CA SER A 85 -3.68 -5.25 16.71
C SER A 85 -3.89 -3.86 16.11
N LEU A 86 -4.70 -3.01 16.74
CA LEU A 86 -4.91 -1.64 16.28
C LEU A 86 -3.67 -0.76 16.51
N GLN A 87 -2.98 -0.92 17.65
CA GLN A 87 -1.71 -0.27 17.90
C GLN A 87 -0.65 -0.67 16.86
N LYS A 88 -0.59 -1.95 16.51
CA LYS A 88 0.30 -2.46 15.45
C LYS A 88 -0.07 -1.88 14.09
N PHE A 89 -1.36 -1.77 13.76
CA PHE A 89 -1.84 -1.13 12.54
C PHE A 89 -1.40 0.33 12.47
N SER A 90 -1.60 1.09 13.54
CA SER A 90 -1.16 2.48 13.67
C SER A 90 0.35 2.62 13.54
N ALA A 91 1.12 1.77 14.24
CA ALA A 91 2.58 1.76 14.16
C ALA A 91 3.09 1.54 12.73
N TRP A 92 2.39 0.69 11.98
CA TRP A 92 2.77 0.32 10.61
C TRP A 92 2.43 1.42 9.61
N PHE A 93 1.22 2.00 9.68
CA PHE A 93 0.67 2.85 8.62
C PHE A 93 0.66 4.34 8.93
N ALA A 94 0.86 4.76 10.18
CA ALA A 94 0.95 6.18 10.51
C ALA A 94 2.10 6.86 9.74
N PRO A 95 1.90 8.10 9.25
CA PRO A 95 2.93 8.85 8.55
C PRO A 95 4.23 8.94 9.32
N VAL A 96 5.32 9.13 8.60
CA VAL A 96 6.68 9.28 9.12
C VAL A 96 7.18 10.68 8.76
N ASP A 97 7.58 11.45 9.76
CA ASP A 97 8.15 12.78 9.53
C ASP A 97 9.45 12.70 8.73
N THR A 98 9.61 13.60 7.78
CA THR A 98 10.79 13.68 6.94
C THR A 98 11.26 15.11 6.72
N VAL A 99 12.15 15.31 5.79
CA VAL A 99 12.73 16.63 5.44
C VAL A 99 12.41 16.96 3.98
N SER A 100 12.42 18.25 3.65
CA SER A 100 12.25 18.72 2.28
C SER A 100 13.50 18.37 1.45
N THR A 101 13.45 17.24 0.74
CA THR A 101 14.50 16.78 -0.19
C THR A 101 13.91 15.79 -1.20
N THR A 102 14.52 15.71 -2.36
CA THR A 102 14.18 14.67 -3.36
C THR A 102 15.07 13.43 -3.26
N ASP A 103 15.99 13.37 -2.28
CA ASP A 103 16.90 12.24 -2.09
C ASP A 103 16.18 11.04 -1.46
N ILE A 104 15.89 10.04 -2.27
CA ILE A 104 15.24 8.78 -1.87
C ILE A 104 16.00 8.06 -0.74
N GLN A 105 17.33 8.11 -0.74
CA GLN A 105 18.11 7.41 0.29
C GLN A 105 17.94 8.03 1.67
N THR A 106 17.76 9.34 1.74
CA THR A 106 17.43 10.04 2.97
C THR A 106 16.04 9.62 3.49
N HIS A 107 15.05 9.59 2.61
CA HIS A 107 13.69 9.16 2.95
C HIS A 107 13.64 7.70 3.37
N LEU A 108 14.30 6.81 2.64
CA LEU A 108 14.38 5.40 2.96
C LEU A 108 14.93 5.16 4.38
N LYS A 109 16.06 5.81 4.72
CA LYS A 109 16.66 5.70 6.07
C LYS A 109 15.73 6.21 7.16
N LYS A 110 15.04 7.31 6.94
CA LYS A 110 14.08 7.86 7.91
C LYS A 110 12.91 6.91 8.12
N PHE A 111 12.36 6.37 7.04
CA PHE A 111 11.25 5.43 7.10
C PHE A 111 11.63 4.15 7.85
N GLN A 112 12.77 3.56 7.53
CA GLN A 112 13.33 2.38 8.21
C GLN A 112 13.59 2.63 9.69
N GLN A 113 14.21 3.77 10.02
CA GLN A 113 14.49 4.14 11.41
C GLN A 113 13.21 4.30 12.22
N GLU A 114 12.20 4.94 11.63
CA GLU A 114 10.94 5.16 12.33
C GLU A 114 10.17 3.87 12.57
N TRP A 115 10.10 2.96 11.59
CA TRP A 115 9.53 1.64 11.82
C TRP A 115 10.27 0.88 12.94
N SER A 116 11.60 0.98 12.98
CA SER A 116 12.38 0.39 14.07
C SER A 116 12.08 1.06 15.42
N ASN A 117 11.97 2.38 15.46
CA ASN A 117 11.61 3.14 16.68
C ASN A 117 10.23 2.74 17.21
N ARG A 118 9.29 2.48 16.29
CA ARG A 118 7.93 1.99 16.62
C ARG A 118 7.88 0.51 16.99
N GLY A 119 9.01 -0.19 17.02
CA GLY A 119 9.08 -1.62 17.37
C GLY A 119 8.57 -2.56 16.27
N LEU A 120 8.57 -2.14 15.00
CA LEU A 120 8.19 -2.99 13.88
C LEU A 120 9.40 -3.73 13.31
N SER A 121 9.24 -5.02 13.09
CA SER A 121 10.23 -5.84 12.39
C SER A 121 9.56 -6.92 11.53
N PHE A 122 10.22 -7.29 10.43
CA PHE A 122 9.71 -8.28 9.49
C PHE A 122 10.33 -9.64 9.78
N LYS A 123 9.51 -10.70 9.76
CA LYS A 123 9.98 -12.09 9.93
C LYS A 123 10.59 -12.59 8.61
N ASP A 124 11.83 -13.05 8.67
CA ASP A 124 12.59 -13.48 7.48
C ASP A 124 12.30 -14.92 7.03
N ASP A 125 11.54 -15.68 7.80
CA ASP A 125 11.24 -17.10 7.54
C ASP A 125 10.16 -17.33 6.46
N SER A 126 9.53 -16.27 5.99
CA SER A 126 8.50 -16.32 4.95
C SER A 126 9.05 -16.03 3.55
N LYS A 127 8.45 -16.66 2.53
CA LYS A 127 8.64 -16.28 1.13
C LYS A 127 7.72 -15.15 0.70
N ILE A 128 6.65 -14.89 1.46
CA ILE A 128 5.71 -13.80 1.22
C ILE A 128 6.37 -12.47 1.56
N ARG A 129 6.12 -11.44 0.77
CA ARG A 129 6.68 -10.10 0.96
C ARG A 129 5.59 -9.05 0.96
N LEU A 130 5.74 -8.06 1.80
CA LEU A 130 4.97 -6.83 1.72
C LEU A 130 5.59 -5.91 0.68
N ILE A 131 4.77 -5.38 -0.21
CA ILE A 131 5.17 -4.33 -1.14
C ILE A 131 4.46 -3.05 -0.72
N SER A 132 5.21 -1.97 -0.53
CA SER A 132 4.66 -0.67 -0.14
C SER A 132 5.19 0.43 -1.04
N VAL A 133 4.30 1.22 -1.62
CA VAL A 133 4.64 2.44 -2.37
C VAL A 133 4.63 3.60 -1.38
N ILE A 134 5.77 4.23 -1.20
CA ILE A 134 5.96 5.32 -0.26
C ILE A 134 5.86 6.65 -1.00
N PHE A 135 4.99 7.53 -0.53
CA PHE A 135 4.82 8.88 -1.04
C PHE A 135 5.51 9.89 -0.15
N HIS A 136 6.11 10.89 -0.75
CA HIS A 136 6.60 12.08 -0.07
C HIS A 136 5.58 13.20 -0.20
N ASN A 137 5.01 13.64 0.92
CA ASN A 137 4.12 14.79 1.00
C ASN A 137 4.87 15.98 1.58
N SER A 138 4.79 17.14 0.91
CA SER A 138 5.38 18.40 1.36
C SER A 138 4.29 19.44 1.44
N PHE A 139 3.94 19.86 2.65
CA PHE A 139 2.96 20.95 2.90
C PHE A 139 3.64 22.29 3.07
N SER A 140 4.91 22.29 3.52
CA SER A 140 5.77 23.46 3.65
C SER A 140 7.24 23.02 3.72
N GLU A 141 8.18 23.97 3.76
CA GLU A 141 9.60 23.66 3.95
C GLU A 141 9.89 22.87 5.25
N THR A 142 9.06 23.02 6.27
CA THR A 142 9.23 22.38 7.57
C THR A 142 8.23 21.26 7.85
N GLU A 143 7.22 21.10 7.02
CA GLU A 143 6.15 20.11 7.21
C GLU A 143 6.15 19.11 6.06
N ASN A 144 6.92 18.06 6.25
CA ASN A 144 7.13 16.99 5.27
C ASN A 144 6.89 15.64 5.92
N SER A 145 6.20 14.76 5.20
CA SER A 145 5.93 13.40 5.67
C SER A 145 6.05 12.35 4.57
N LEU A 146 6.35 11.14 4.99
CA LEU A 146 6.27 9.95 4.15
C LEU A 146 5.06 9.15 4.57
N MET A 147 4.31 8.63 3.60
CA MET A 147 3.17 7.77 3.87
C MET A 147 3.14 6.56 2.93
N ILE A 148 2.55 5.47 3.38
CA ILE A 148 2.21 4.35 2.51
C ILE A 148 0.97 4.73 1.71
N GLY A 149 1.18 5.13 0.46
CA GLY A 149 0.09 5.49 -0.45
C GLY A 149 -0.61 4.28 -1.04
N HIS A 150 0.14 3.19 -1.23
CA HIS A 150 -0.41 1.90 -1.65
C HIS A 150 0.40 0.74 -1.08
N THR A 151 -0.27 -0.39 -0.88
CA THR A 151 0.40 -1.61 -0.41
C THR A 151 -0.33 -2.87 -0.89
N GLY A 152 0.42 -3.95 -1.03
CA GLY A 152 -0.08 -5.27 -1.39
C GLY A 152 0.89 -6.38 -0.98
N VAL A 153 0.51 -7.62 -1.23
CA VAL A 153 1.27 -8.78 -0.80
C VAL A 153 1.81 -9.55 -2.01
N LEU A 154 3.12 -9.74 -2.05
CA LEU A 154 3.84 -10.46 -3.09
C LEU A 154 4.07 -11.91 -2.66
N LEU A 155 3.68 -12.84 -3.54
CA LEU A 155 3.85 -14.28 -3.38
C LEU A 155 4.74 -14.82 -4.51
N PRO A 156 6.05 -14.98 -4.27
CA PRO A 156 6.93 -15.64 -5.23
C PRO A 156 6.57 -17.11 -5.43
N ALA A 157 6.41 -17.54 -6.67
CA ALA A 157 6.13 -18.91 -7.06
C ALA A 157 7.12 -19.41 -8.12
N SER A 158 7.05 -20.70 -8.47
CA SER A 158 7.97 -21.30 -9.45
C SER A 158 7.79 -20.75 -10.88
N ASP A 159 6.63 -20.17 -11.16
CA ASP A 159 6.22 -19.71 -12.49
C ASP A 159 6.03 -18.19 -12.57
N GLY A 160 6.41 -17.45 -11.54
CA GLY A 160 6.34 -15.99 -11.51
C GLY A 160 6.10 -15.40 -10.12
N LEU A 161 5.77 -14.14 -10.12
CA LEU A 161 5.46 -13.35 -8.93
C LEU A 161 3.97 -13.00 -8.94
N TYR A 162 3.25 -13.41 -7.92
CA TYR A 162 1.83 -13.08 -7.77
C TYR A 162 1.68 -11.94 -6.77
N PHE A 163 1.07 -10.85 -7.20
CA PHE A 163 0.83 -9.68 -6.37
C PHE A 163 -0.65 -9.54 -6.07
N VAL A 164 -0.99 -9.63 -4.79
CA VAL A 164 -2.35 -9.45 -4.27
C VAL A 164 -2.50 -8.02 -3.82
N GLU A 165 -3.44 -7.30 -4.40
CA GLU A 165 -3.75 -5.92 -4.00
C GLU A 165 -5.25 -5.65 -3.93
N LYS A 166 -5.60 -4.61 -3.19
CA LYS A 166 -6.90 -3.93 -3.25
C LYS A 166 -6.63 -2.44 -3.30
N VAL A 167 -6.90 -1.81 -4.43
CA VAL A 167 -6.46 -0.43 -4.69
C VAL A 167 -7.14 0.57 -3.76
N ALA A 168 -8.45 0.45 -3.59
CA ALA A 168 -9.26 1.32 -2.75
C ALA A 168 -10.49 0.56 -2.21
N PHE A 169 -11.28 1.20 -1.38
CA PHE A 169 -12.49 0.62 -0.80
C PHE A 169 -13.46 0.11 -1.88
N GLN A 170 -13.70 0.89 -2.90
CA GLN A 170 -14.61 0.58 -4.02
C GLN A 170 -14.02 -0.37 -5.07
N GLU A 171 -12.74 -0.64 -5.04
CA GLU A 171 -12.08 -1.46 -6.02
C GLU A 171 -12.17 -2.96 -5.69
N PRO A 172 -12.12 -3.88 -6.66
CA PRO A 172 -12.06 -5.31 -6.38
C PRO A 172 -10.69 -5.73 -5.82
N TYR A 173 -10.65 -6.92 -5.22
CA TYR A 173 -9.37 -7.60 -4.99
C TYR A 173 -8.79 -8.03 -6.33
N ARG A 174 -7.48 -7.83 -6.49
CA ARG A 174 -6.75 -8.21 -7.69
C ARG A 174 -5.65 -9.20 -7.36
N LEU A 175 -5.45 -10.16 -8.24
CA LEU A 175 -4.28 -11.01 -8.26
C LEU A 175 -3.59 -10.81 -9.62
N LEU A 176 -2.45 -10.15 -9.60
CA LEU A 176 -1.65 -9.83 -10.78
C LEU A 176 -0.44 -10.75 -10.83
N LYS A 177 0.00 -11.12 -12.04
CA LYS A 177 1.16 -11.97 -12.25
C LYS A 177 2.23 -11.21 -13.01
N PHE A 178 3.44 -11.16 -12.46
CA PHE A 178 4.63 -10.54 -13.04
C PHE A 178 5.73 -11.60 -13.21
N LYS A 179 6.62 -11.40 -14.19
CA LYS A 179 7.79 -12.24 -14.38
C LYS A 179 8.92 -11.83 -13.45
N THR A 180 9.07 -10.53 -13.21
CA THR A 180 10.16 -9.94 -12.45
C THR A 180 9.67 -8.86 -11.49
N ARG A 181 10.52 -8.52 -10.50
CA ARG A 181 10.28 -7.38 -9.62
C ARG A 181 10.30 -6.05 -10.37
N THR A 182 11.09 -5.95 -11.44
CA THR A 182 11.12 -4.75 -12.29
C THR A 182 9.77 -4.53 -12.98
N GLU A 183 9.13 -5.58 -13.50
CA GLU A 183 7.78 -5.45 -14.07
C GLU A 183 6.74 -5.00 -13.02
N LEU A 184 6.81 -5.53 -11.80
CA LEU A 184 5.96 -5.06 -10.70
C LEU A 184 6.26 -3.60 -10.33
N SER A 185 7.55 -3.24 -10.27
CA SER A 185 7.95 -1.84 -10.04
C SER A 185 7.38 -0.92 -11.10
N ASP A 186 7.56 -1.26 -12.36
CA ASP A 186 7.08 -0.44 -13.49
C ASP A 186 5.55 -0.28 -13.43
N TYR A 187 4.81 -1.34 -13.13
CA TYR A 187 3.37 -1.28 -12.92
C TYR A 187 3.00 -0.28 -11.82
N LEU A 188 3.65 -0.37 -10.67
CA LEU A 188 3.36 0.50 -9.53
C LEU A 188 3.80 1.95 -9.80
N MET A 189 4.95 2.15 -10.43
CA MET A 189 5.44 3.49 -10.78
C MET A 189 4.56 4.15 -11.85
N LEU A 190 4.14 3.44 -12.90
CA LEU A 190 3.18 3.97 -13.89
C LEU A 190 1.87 4.41 -13.26
N LYS A 191 1.45 3.74 -12.20
CA LYS A 191 0.19 4.03 -11.52
C LYS A 191 0.28 5.15 -10.51
N TYR A 192 1.40 5.27 -9.80
CA TYR A 192 1.52 6.10 -8.61
C TYR A 192 2.56 7.22 -8.72
N ASP A 193 3.48 7.17 -9.68
CA ASP A 193 4.44 8.24 -9.94
C ASP A 193 3.84 9.24 -10.94
N THR A 194 2.87 9.99 -10.45
CA THR A 194 2.20 11.02 -11.25
C THR A 194 2.87 12.37 -11.03
N GLU A 195 3.36 12.97 -12.11
CA GLU A 195 3.97 14.29 -12.08
C GLU A 195 2.95 15.40 -11.83
N TRP A 196 3.04 16.04 -10.68
CA TRP A 196 2.17 17.15 -10.28
C TRP A 196 2.91 18.49 -10.23
N GLY A 197 4.17 18.54 -10.66
CA GLY A 197 5.00 19.73 -10.58
C GLY A 197 5.37 20.15 -9.15
N GLN A 198 5.48 19.18 -8.26
CA GLN A 198 5.84 19.36 -6.86
C GLN A 198 7.34 19.11 -6.65
N ASP A 199 7.96 19.87 -5.72
CA ASP A 199 9.35 19.63 -5.27
C ASP A 199 9.41 18.47 -4.24
N THR A 200 8.78 17.33 -4.55
CA THR A 200 8.80 16.12 -3.74
C THR A 200 9.66 15.04 -4.40
N ALA A 201 10.14 14.11 -3.60
CA ALA A 201 10.78 12.90 -4.13
C ALA A 201 9.76 12.06 -4.92
N HIS A 202 10.22 11.40 -5.98
CA HIS A 202 9.43 10.37 -6.64
C HIS A 202 8.98 9.30 -5.63
N PRO A 203 7.84 8.66 -5.81
CA PRO A 203 7.47 7.49 -5.03
C PRO A 203 8.56 6.42 -5.10
N PHE A 204 8.80 5.73 -4.01
CA PHE A 204 9.71 4.61 -3.98
C PHE A 204 9.04 3.39 -3.38
N ILE A 205 9.51 2.21 -3.78
CA ILE A 205 8.85 0.96 -3.44
C ILE A 205 9.70 0.17 -2.45
N LEU A 206 9.09 -0.22 -1.34
CA LEU A 206 9.70 -1.13 -0.38
C LEU A 206 9.21 -2.56 -0.60
N GLU A 207 10.13 -3.52 -0.52
CA GLU A 207 9.84 -4.92 -0.27
C GLU A 207 10.20 -5.22 1.18
N ASN A 208 9.20 -5.44 2.03
CA ASN A 208 9.33 -5.42 3.48
C ASN A 208 9.96 -4.09 3.94
N ASN A 209 11.14 -4.13 4.54
CA ASN A 209 11.87 -2.97 5.04
C ASN A 209 13.05 -2.53 4.15
N ALA A 210 13.16 -3.01 2.93
CA ALA A 210 14.25 -2.67 2.02
C ALA A 210 13.70 -2.05 0.72
N LEU A 211 14.52 -1.21 0.07
CA LEU A 211 14.18 -0.76 -1.28
C LEU A 211 14.04 -1.99 -2.18
N MET A 212 12.94 -2.09 -2.91
CA MET A 212 12.65 -3.26 -3.74
C MET A 212 13.67 -3.37 -4.89
N ASP A 213 14.20 -4.57 -5.07
CA ASP A 213 15.06 -4.88 -6.21
C ASP A 213 14.33 -4.60 -7.54
N GLY A 214 15.01 -3.89 -8.45
CA GLY A 214 14.42 -3.50 -9.74
C GLY A 214 13.53 -2.26 -9.69
N TRP A 215 13.37 -1.60 -8.51
CA TRP A 215 12.75 -0.29 -8.46
C TRP A 215 13.54 0.73 -9.28
N ARG A 216 12.82 1.55 -10.03
CA ARG A 216 13.39 2.63 -10.84
C ARG A 216 12.36 3.72 -11.08
N ILE A 217 12.84 4.94 -11.29
CA ILE A 217 12.04 6.06 -11.81
C ILE A 217 11.80 5.80 -13.30
N LEU A 218 10.55 5.98 -13.74
CA LEU A 218 10.21 5.87 -15.16
C LEU A 218 10.35 7.22 -15.86
N ASP A 219 10.75 7.20 -17.11
CA ASP A 219 10.76 8.39 -17.94
C ASP A 219 9.39 8.56 -18.62
N HIS A 220 8.61 9.49 -18.11
CA HIS A 220 7.29 9.84 -18.64
C HIS A 220 7.34 10.78 -19.86
N SER A 221 8.53 11.19 -20.31
CA SER A 221 8.67 12.17 -21.41
C SER A 221 8.16 11.66 -22.77
N ALA A 222 7.94 10.35 -22.92
CA ALA A 222 7.44 9.74 -24.15
C ALA A 222 5.90 9.78 -24.30
N GLU A 223 5.13 10.03 -23.25
CA GLU A 223 3.66 9.97 -23.28
C GLU A 223 2.98 11.31 -23.65
N THR A 224 3.72 12.42 -23.68
CA THR A 224 3.17 13.76 -23.97
C THR A 224 3.06 14.10 -25.45
N ASN A 225 3.34 13.17 -26.37
CA ASN A 225 3.30 13.37 -27.83
C ASN A 225 2.27 12.46 -28.55
N GLY A 226 1.17 12.10 -27.90
CA GLY A 226 0.09 11.32 -28.49
C GLY A 226 -1.22 12.11 -28.61
#